data_30512a95534777633af20344539e3270
#
_entry.id   30512a95534777633af20344539e3270
#
_cell.length_a   1.000
_cell.length_b   1.000
_cell.length_c   1.000
_cell.angle_alpha   90.00
_cell.angle_beta   90.00
_cell.angle_gamma   90.00
#
_symmetry.space_group_name_H-M   'P 1'
#
loop_
_entity.id
_entity.type
_entity.pdbx_description
1 polymer ?
#
loop_
_entity_poly.entity_id
_entity_poly.type
_entity_poly.pdbx_seq_one_letter_code
_entity_poly.pdbx_strand_id
1 'polypeptide(L)'
;MSKAFLKTIREAPSATRTIINVTSMAAQGIPPGMSSYSPAKLAVSKFTAYLAQENPEITAISLHPGLVPTDMGQSVPYLAPFLQDTAELAGGTAVWLAAGDKKFLTGRYITVNWDMEELESRKDEIKDGDLLTFGVKGKFGIPGVVIEGRKQ
;
A
#
# COMPACT_ATOMS: atom_id res chain seq x y z
N MET A 1 14.71 -6.56 7.85
CA MET A 1 14.60 -6.85 6.39
C MET A 1 14.82 -5.58 5.54
N SER A 2 14.02 -4.51 5.64
CA SER A 2 14.18 -3.29 4.80
C SER A 2 15.57 -2.66 4.85
N LYS A 3 16.21 -2.56 6.04
CA LYS A 3 17.58 -2.02 6.17
C LYS A 3 18.62 -2.84 5.38
N ALA A 4 18.52 -4.16 5.41
CA ALA A 4 19.42 -5.03 4.64
C ALA A 4 19.19 -4.86 3.14
N PHE A 5 17.93 -4.83 2.69
CA PHE A 5 17.56 -4.57 1.31
C PHE A 5 18.12 -3.23 0.82
N LEU A 6 17.92 -2.13 1.55
CA LEU A 6 18.43 -0.80 1.20
C LEU A 6 19.94 -0.79 1.05
N LYS A 7 20.67 -1.54 1.90
CA LYS A 7 22.12 -1.69 1.76
C LYS A 7 22.48 -2.39 0.43
N THR A 8 21.82 -3.52 0.15
CA THR A 8 22.10 -4.33 -1.06
C THR A 8 21.82 -3.55 -2.34
N ILE A 9 20.71 -2.81 -2.45
CA ILE A 9 20.35 -2.08 -3.67
C ILE A 9 21.27 -0.88 -3.95
N ARG A 10 21.87 -0.29 -2.93
CA ARG A 10 22.88 0.77 -3.11
C ARG A 10 24.16 0.23 -3.77
N GLU A 11 24.45 -1.05 -3.56
CA GLU A 11 25.57 -1.77 -4.15
C GLU A 11 25.26 -2.35 -5.54
N ALA A 12 23.97 -2.37 -5.95
CA ALA A 12 23.49 -2.91 -7.23
C ALA A 12 22.74 -1.86 -8.06
N PRO A 13 23.40 -0.94 -8.74
CA PRO A 13 22.78 0.25 -9.36
C PRO A 13 21.81 -0.05 -10.51
N SER A 14 21.83 -1.24 -11.12
CA SER A 14 20.97 -1.62 -12.24
C SER A 14 19.71 -2.41 -11.84
N ALA A 15 19.51 -2.71 -10.56
CA ALA A 15 18.37 -3.49 -10.10
C ALA A 15 17.10 -2.64 -9.98
N THR A 16 15.94 -3.25 -10.28
CA THR A 16 14.63 -2.68 -9.92
C THR A 16 14.52 -2.54 -8.40
N ARG A 17 14.27 -1.33 -7.93
CA ARG A 17 14.36 -0.99 -6.50
C ARG A 17 12.98 -0.89 -5.88
N THR A 18 12.22 -1.99 -5.90
CA THR A 18 10.85 -2.03 -5.39
C THR A 18 10.74 -2.83 -4.09
N ILE A 19 10.09 -2.24 -3.09
CA ILE A 19 9.66 -2.91 -1.86
C ILE A 19 8.13 -2.96 -1.88
N ILE A 20 7.58 -4.15 -1.75
CA ILE A 20 6.13 -4.37 -1.60
C ILE A 20 5.88 -4.89 -0.18
N ASN A 21 5.25 -4.07 0.65
CA ASN A 21 4.85 -4.45 1.99
C ASN A 21 3.40 -4.92 1.98
N VAL A 22 3.15 -6.17 2.40
CA VAL A 22 1.81 -6.73 2.46
C VAL A 22 1.06 -6.16 3.65
N THR A 23 0.04 -5.35 3.36
CA THR A 23 -0.88 -4.75 4.32
C THR A 23 -2.24 -5.47 4.30
N SER A 24 -3.33 -4.78 4.58
CA SER A 24 -4.70 -5.31 4.53
C SER A 24 -5.70 -4.18 4.31
N MET A 25 -6.85 -4.48 3.72
CA MET A 25 -7.99 -3.56 3.71
C MET A 25 -8.48 -3.22 5.13
N ALA A 26 -8.23 -4.08 6.10
CA ALA A 26 -8.53 -3.82 7.51
C ALA A 26 -7.75 -2.61 8.06
N ALA A 27 -6.66 -2.18 7.43
CA ALA A 27 -5.94 -0.95 7.78
C ALA A 27 -6.78 0.32 7.55
N GLN A 28 -7.82 0.27 6.72
CA GLN A 28 -8.67 1.41 6.38
C GLN A 28 -9.93 1.51 7.24
N GLY A 29 -10.34 0.41 7.86
CA GLY A 29 -11.58 0.29 8.58
C GLY A 29 -11.40 -0.11 10.05
N ILE A 30 -12.52 -0.29 10.73
CA ILE A 30 -12.59 -0.74 12.13
C ILE A 30 -13.42 -2.03 12.19
N PRO A 31 -12.95 -3.14 11.60
CA PRO A 31 -13.68 -4.39 11.65
C PRO A 31 -13.68 -4.97 13.05
N PRO A 32 -14.81 -5.52 13.53
CA PRO A 32 -14.92 -6.10 14.85
C PRO A 32 -13.89 -7.21 15.10
N GLY A 33 -13.32 -7.25 16.32
CA GLY A 33 -12.35 -8.28 16.70
C GLY A 33 -10.93 -8.09 16.14
N MET A 34 -10.67 -7.03 15.36
CA MET A 34 -9.37 -6.79 14.72
C MET A 34 -8.56 -5.64 15.35
N SER A 35 -8.79 -5.32 16.62
CA SER A 35 -8.14 -4.20 17.31
C SER A 35 -6.61 -4.33 17.42
N SER A 36 -6.04 -5.53 17.32
CA SER A 36 -4.59 -5.75 17.26
C SER A 36 -4.08 -5.82 15.81
N TYR A 37 -4.85 -6.39 14.91
CA TYR A 37 -4.47 -6.61 13.52
C TYR A 37 -4.53 -5.32 12.67
N SER A 38 -5.66 -4.61 12.72
CA SER A 38 -5.88 -3.41 11.90
C SER A 38 -4.86 -2.30 12.16
N PRO A 39 -4.58 -1.93 13.44
CA PRO A 39 -3.53 -0.95 13.72
C PRO A 39 -2.13 -1.41 13.28
N ALA A 40 -1.82 -2.71 13.40
CA ALA A 40 -0.56 -3.25 12.92
C ALA A 40 -0.42 -3.11 11.40
N LYS A 41 -1.49 -3.39 10.63
CA LYS A 41 -1.49 -3.24 9.17
C LYS A 41 -1.50 -1.78 8.72
N LEU A 42 -2.13 -0.89 9.48
CA LEU A 42 -2.02 0.56 9.26
C LEU A 42 -0.59 1.05 9.53
N ALA A 43 0.06 0.55 10.59
CA ALA A 43 1.47 0.87 10.87
C ALA A 43 2.40 0.41 9.73
N VAL A 44 2.17 -0.77 9.14
CA VAL A 44 2.91 -1.23 7.94
C VAL A 44 2.72 -0.25 6.78
N SER A 45 1.50 0.22 6.52
CA SER A 45 1.23 1.18 5.45
C SER A 45 1.89 2.53 5.72
N LYS A 46 1.85 2.99 6.97
CA LYS A 46 2.54 4.24 7.35
C LYS A 46 4.05 4.12 7.25
N PHE A 47 4.61 2.99 7.67
CA PHE A 47 6.04 2.68 7.51
C PHE A 47 6.45 2.67 6.03
N THR A 48 5.61 2.12 5.14
CA THR A 48 5.86 2.13 3.69
C THR A 48 5.94 3.57 3.15
N ALA A 49 5.06 4.46 3.61
CA ALA A 49 5.12 5.86 3.22
C ALA A 49 6.41 6.56 3.71
N TYR A 50 6.89 6.23 4.92
CA TYR A 50 8.19 6.70 5.40
C TYR A 50 9.35 6.15 4.58
N LEU A 51 9.35 4.85 4.24
CA LEU A 51 10.37 4.27 3.36
C LEU A 51 10.46 5.00 2.03
N ALA A 52 9.32 5.32 1.42
CA ALA A 52 9.25 6.05 0.17
C ALA A 52 9.82 7.48 0.30
N GLN A 53 9.46 8.17 1.39
CA GLN A 53 9.87 9.56 1.65
C GLN A 53 11.37 9.67 1.97
N GLU A 54 11.89 8.74 2.75
CA GLU A 54 13.28 8.77 3.23
C GLU A 54 14.28 8.18 2.21
N ASN A 55 13.78 7.42 1.23
CA ASN A 55 14.59 6.75 0.22
C ASN A 55 14.00 6.99 -1.18
N PRO A 56 14.18 8.18 -1.75
CA PRO A 56 13.59 8.54 -3.04
C PRO A 56 14.09 7.69 -4.21
N GLU A 57 15.18 6.95 -4.03
CA GLU A 57 15.73 6.02 -5.02
C GLU A 57 14.95 4.70 -5.15
N ILE A 58 14.05 4.38 -4.20
CA ILE A 58 13.22 3.16 -4.25
C ILE A 58 11.76 3.46 -4.58
N THR A 59 11.04 2.42 -4.99
CA THR A 59 9.57 2.40 -5.03
C THR A 59 9.08 1.53 -3.88
N ALA A 60 8.39 2.11 -2.90
CA ALA A 60 7.83 1.39 -1.75
C ALA A 60 6.32 1.43 -1.79
N ILE A 61 5.67 0.27 -1.82
CA ILE A 61 4.22 0.14 -2.03
C ILE A 61 3.60 -0.72 -0.92
N SER A 62 2.42 -0.32 -0.45
CA SER A 62 1.58 -1.11 0.47
C SER A 62 0.55 -1.88 -0.34
N LEU A 63 0.61 -3.22 -0.34
CA LEU A 63 -0.30 -4.08 -1.09
C LEU A 63 -1.27 -4.80 -0.17
N HIS A 64 -2.58 -4.62 -0.38
CA HIS A 64 -3.60 -5.56 0.11
C HIS A 64 -3.70 -6.74 -0.86
N PRO A 65 -3.44 -7.98 -0.40
CA PRO A 65 -3.34 -9.15 -1.29
C PRO A 65 -4.69 -9.77 -1.67
N GLY A 66 -5.81 -9.11 -1.35
CA GLY A 66 -7.14 -9.69 -1.50
C GLY A 66 -7.56 -10.51 -0.27
N LEU A 67 -8.74 -11.11 -0.37
CA LEU A 67 -9.33 -12.00 0.63
C LEU A 67 -9.21 -13.44 0.17
N VAL A 68 -8.01 -14.01 0.38
CA VAL A 68 -7.65 -15.38 -0.03
C VAL A 68 -8.08 -16.36 1.06
N PRO A 69 -8.65 -17.55 0.73
CA PRO A 69 -9.10 -18.56 1.69
C PRO A 69 -7.92 -19.31 2.35
N THR A 70 -7.08 -18.56 3.06
CA THR A 70 -5.99 -19.09 3.90
C THR A 70 -6.52 -19.51 5.28
N ASP A 71 -5.74 -20.28 6.04
CA ASP A 71 -6.08 -20.67 7.42
C ASP A 71 -6.39 -19.43 8.29
N MET A 72 -5.61 -18.36 8.11
CA MET A 72 -5.87 -17.08 8.79
C MET A 72 -7.21 -16.48 8.40
N GLY A 73 -7.54 -16.44 7.10
CA GLY A 73 -8.83 -15.90 6.63
C GLY A 73 -9.99 -16.73 7.16
N GLN A 74 -9.89 -18.04 7.11
CA GLN A 74 -10.90 -18.99 7.59
C GLN A 74 -11.10 -18.93 9.11
N SER A 75 -10.09 -18.52 9.88
CA SER A 75 -10.22 -18.36 11.34
C SER A 75 -11.11 -17.18 11.75
N VAL A 76 -11.56 -16.36 10.80
CA VAL A 76 -12.44 -15.19 11.04
C VAL A 76 -13.81 -15.45 10.39
N PRO A 77 -14.82 -15.96 11.13
CA PRO A 77 -16.04 -16.51 10.54
C PRO A 77 -16.83 -15.55 9.65
N TYR A 78 -16.88 -14.26 9.96
CA TYR A 78 -17.61 -13.29 9.16
C TYR A 78 -16.91 -12.95 7.82
N LEU A 79 -15.64 -13.33 7.63
CA LEU A 79 -14.94 -13.16 6.36
C LEU A 79 -15.21 -14.30 5.37
N ALA A 80 -15.67 -15.45 5.84
CA ALA A 80 -15.84 -16.64 5.00
C ALA A 80 -16.59 -16.40 3.67
N PRO A 81 -17.69 -15.62 3.61
CA PRO A 81 -18.39 -15.35 2.36
C PRO A 81 -17.59 -14.49 1.37
N PHE A 82 -16.56 -13.79 1.83
CA PHE A 82 -15.76 -12.85 1.06
C PHE A 82 -14.41 -13.42 0.63
N LEU A 83 -14.03 -14.61 1.08
CA LEU A 83 -12.76 -15.27 0.75
C LEU A 83 -12.84 -15.87 -0.67
N GLN A 84 -12.77 -15.01 -1.68
CA GLN A 84 -12.96 -15.38 -3.10
C GLN A 84 -11.74 -15.08 -3.97
N ASP A 85 -10.74 -14.37 -3.43
CA ASP A 85 -9.52 -14.06 -4.19
C ASP A 85 -8.56 -15.24 -4.18
N THR A 86 -7.62 -15.25 -5.14
CA THR A 86 -6.62 -16.33 -5.25
C THR A 86 -5.22 -15.83 -4.92
N ALA A 87 -4.34 -16.75 -4.55
CA ALA A 87 -2.93 -16.43 -4.31
C ALA A 87 -2.22 -15.99 -5.61
N GLU A 88 -2.67 -16.51 -6.76
CA GLU A 88 -2.15 -16.16 -8.09
C GLU A 88 -2.46 -14.71 -8.45
N LEU A 89 -3.66 -14.21 -8.08
CA LEU A 89 -4.01 -12.80 -8.26
C LEU A 89 -3.05 -11.90 -7.47
N ALA A 90 -2.80 -12.25 -6.20
CA ALA A 90 -1.85 -11.51 -5.37
C ALA A 90 -0.42 -11.56 -5.93
N GLY A 91 0.01 -12.75 -6.38
CA GLY A 91 1.33 -12.97 -6.98
C GLY A 91 1.48 -12.22 -8.30
N GLY A 92 0.50 -12.28 -9.19
CA GLY A 92 0.50 -11.58 -10.48
C GLY A 92 0.56 -10.06 -10.30
N THR A 93 -0.23 -9.52 -9.37
CA THR A 93 -0.18 -8.09 -9.04
C THR A 93 1.18 -7.69 -8.46
N ALA A 94 1.77 -8.50 -7.59
CA ALA A 94 3.11 -8.23 -7.05
C ALA A 94 4.18 -8.21 -8.15
N VAL A 95 4.11 -9.13 -9.11
CA VAL A 95 5.00 -9.14 -10.29
C VAL A 95 4.80 -7.88 -11.12
N TRP A 96 3.55 -7.48 -11.40
CA TRP A 96 3.27 -6.25 -12.15
C TRP A 96 3.80 -5.00 -11.44
N LEU A 97 3.65 -4.91 -10.11
CA LEU A 97 4.19 -3.82 -9.30
C LEU A 97 5.73 -3.79 -9.28
N ALA A 98 6.37 -4.95 -9.35
CA ALA A 98 7.83 -5.07 -9.38
C ALA A 98 8.42 -4.82 -10.79
N ALA A 99 7.60 -4.96 -11.84
CA ALA A 99 8.02 -4.79 -13.22
C ALA A 99 7.84 -3.33 -13.69
N GLY A 100 8.84 -2.81 -14.41
CA GLY A 100 8.79 -1.47 -14.98
C GLY A 100 8.81 -0.33 -13.95
N ASP A 101 8.49 0.89 -14.42
CA ASP A 101 8.44 2.08 -13.57
C ASP A 101 7.05 2.23 -12.94
N LYS A 102 6.97 1.96 -11.65
CA LYS A 102 5.78 2.17 -10.82
C LYS A 102 5.98 3.28 -9.78
N LYS A 103 6.87 4.22 -10.06
CA LYS A 103 7.24 5.31 -9.13
C LYS A 103 6.04 6.15 -8.69
N PHE A 104 5.03 6.30 -9.54
CA PHE A 104 3.80 7.01 -9.22
C PHE A 104 2.98 6.37 -8.08
N LEU A 105 3.25 5.10 -7.76
CA LEU A 105 2.61 4.36 -6.65
C LEU A 105 3.45 4.35 -5.36
N THR A 106 4.62 4.99 -5.35
CA THR A 106 5.48 4.99 -4.17
C THR A 106 4.81 5.66 -2.98
N GLY A 107 4.90 5.03 -1.81
CA GLY A 107 4.25 5.50 -0.57
C GLY A 107 2.73 5.23 -0.48
N ARG A 108 2.13 4.59 -1.50
CA ARG A 108 0.68 4.44 -1.64
C ARG A 108 0.19 3.04 -1.29
N TYR A 109 -1.11 2.96 -1.02
CA TYR A 109 -1.86 1.73 -0.80
C TYR A 109 -2.52 1.26 -2.10
N ILE A 110 -2.36 -0.02 -2.42
CA ILE A 110 -2.93 -0.68 -3.59
C ILE A 110 -3.65 -1.95 -3.13
N THR A 111 -4.72 -2.32 -3.82
CA THR A 111 -5.36 -3.63 -3.67
C THR A 111 -5.31 -4.41 -4.98
N VAL A 112 -5.19 -5.72 -4.88
CA VAL A 112 -5.16 -6.63 -6.04
C VAL A 112 -6.47 -6.67 -6.83
N ASN A 113 -7.58 -6.20 -6.22
CA ASN A 113 -8.90 -6.20 -6.83
C ASN A 113 -9.14 -5.02 -7.79
N TRP A 114 -8.19 -4.10 -7.92
CA TRP A 114 -8.30 -2.99 -8.89
C TRP A 114 -7.77 -3.42 -10.25
N ASP A 115 -8.29 -2.79 -11.30
CA ASP A 115 -7.74 -2.90 -12.64
C ASP A 115 -6.40 -2.16 -12.72
N MET A 116 -5.34 -2.88 -13.04
CA MET A 116 -3.97 -2.33 -13.07
C MET A 116 -3.73 -1.43 -14.29
N GLU A 117 -4.45 -1.65 -15.41
CA GLU A 117 -4.38 -0.79 -16.59
C GLU A 117 -5.10 0.53 -16.34
N GLU A 118 -6.28 0.49 -15.71
CA GLU A 118 -6.98 1.69 -15.26
C GLU A 118 -6.11 2.49 -14.28
N LEU A 119 -5.51 1.82 -13.28
CA LEU A 119 -4.63 2.45 -12.30
C LEU A 119 -3.46 3.18 -12.99
N GLU A 120 -2.85 2.56 -13.97
CA GLU A 120 -1.74 3.15 -14.72
C GLU A 120 -2.19 4.31 -15.61
N SER A 121 -3.38 4.25 -16.19
CA SER A 121 -3.95 5.34 -16.99
C SER A 121 -4.21 6.61 -16.18
N ARG A 122 -4.45 6.46 -14.87
CA ARG A 122 -4.76 7.56 -13.93
C ARG A 122 -3.54 8.04 -13.13
N LYS A 123 -2.33 7.73 -13.58
CA LYS A 123 -1.08 8.03 -12.84
C LYS A 123 -0.91 9.51 -12.48
N ASP A 124 -1.31 10.42 -13.36
CA ASP A 124 -1.15 11.86 -13.11
C ASP A 124 -2.20 12.35 -12.10
N GLU A 125 -3.45 11.90 -12.20
CA GLU A 125 -4.49 12.14 -11.20
C GLU A 125 -4.07 11.65 -9.81
N ILE A 126 -3.47 10.44 -9.74
CA ILE A 126 -3.01 9.84 -8.49
C ILE A 126 -1.90 10.68 -7.85
N LYS A 127 -0.96 11.17 -8.65
CA LYS A 127 0.14 12.03 -8.16
C LYS A 127 -0.35 13.39 -7.71
N ASP A 128 -1.09 14.08 -8.58
CA ASP A 128 -1.50 15.46 -8.37
C ASP A 128 -2.53 15.59 -7.24
N GLY A 129 -3.40 14.58 -7.09
CA GLY A 129 -4.39 14.51 -6.01
C GLY A 129 -3.87 13.90 -4.71
N ASP A 130 -2.59 13.47 -4.63
CA ASP A 130 -2.02 12.67 -3.53
C ASP A 130 -2.95 11.53 -3.11
N LEU A 131 -3.54 10.84 -4.11
CA LEU A 131 -4.52 9.78 -3.88
C LEU A 131 -3.85 8.51 -3.35
N LEU A 132 -4.68 7.59 -2.81
CA LEU A 132 -4.28 6.27 -2.31
C LEU A 132 -3.33 6.32 -1.11
N THR A 133 -3.40 7.41 -0.34
CA THR A 133 -2.62 7.64 0.87
C THR A 133 -3.50 7.59 2.13
N PHE A 134 -2.89 7.34 3.29
CA PHE A 134 -3.58 7.39 4.58
C PHE A 134 -3.43 8.77 5.22
N GLY A 135 -4.56 9.43 5.49
CA GLY A 135 -4.58 10.75 6.09
C GLY A 135 -5.87 11.05 6.84
N VAL A 136 -5.85 12.12 7.62
CA VAL A 136 -7.03 12.67 8.28
C VAL A 136 -7.80 13.51 7.27
N LYS A 137 -9.11 13.28 7.16
CA LYS A 137 -10.01 14.06 6.31
C LYS A 137 -10.78 15.06 7.17
N GLY A 138 -10.87 16.30 6.73
CA GLY A 138 -11.69 17.32 7.36
C GLY A 138 -11.13 18.72 7.15
N LYS A 139 -11.98 19.73 7.34
CA LYS A 139 -11.59 21.15 7.36
C LYS A 139 -11.56 21.58 8.83
N PHE A 140 -10.39 21.44 9.46
CA PHE A 140 -10.17 21.80 10.86
C PHE A 140 -8.96 22.72 10.97
N GLY A 141 -8.97 23.56 11.97
CA GLY A 141 -7.82 24.41 12.30
C GLY A 141 -8.18 25.87 12.46
N ILE A 142 -7.16 26.70 12.61
CA ILE A 142 -7.28 28.16 12.68
C ILE A 142 -7.78 28.64 11.30
N PRO A 143 -8.74 29.61 11.23
CA PRO A 143 -9.18 30.17 9.96
C PRO A 143 -8.01 30.60 9.08
N GLY A 144 -7.92 30.04 7.88
CA GLY A 144 -6.83 30.29 6.91
C GLY A 144 -5.71 29.27 6.91
N VAL A 145 -5.68 28.28 7.86
CA VAL A 145 -4.77 27.15 7.83
C VAL A 145 -5.56 25.90 7.44
N VAL A 146 -5.51 25.52 6.19
CA VAL A 146 -6.06 24.26 5.70
C VAL A 146 -4.93 23.22 5.78
N ILE A 147 -5.08 22.21 6.64
CA ILE A 147 -4.26 21.00 6.54
C ILE A 147 -4.89 20.14 5.44
N GLU A 148 -4.67 20.52 4.20
CA GLU A 148 -4.86 19.64 3.06
C GLU A 148 -3.71 18.64 3.07
N GLY A 149 -4.01 17.37 2.72
CA GLY A 149 -2.99 16.32 2.62
C GLY A 149 -1.76 16.84 1.89
N ARG A 150 -0.59 16.42 2.32
CA ARG A 150 0.72 16.94 1.90
C ARG A 150 0.74 17.27 0.39
N LYS A 151 0.79 18.56 0.06
CA LYS A 151 1.40 18.96 -1.20
C LYS A 151 2.91 18.74 -1.02
N GLN A 152 3.47 17.80 -1.74
CA GLN A 152 4.91 17.64 -1.88
C GLN A 152 5.44 18.71 -2.83
#